data_03e998b139491b346773bca85151127e
#
_entry.id   03e998b139491b346773bca85151127e
#
_cell.length_a   1.000
_cell.length_b   1.000
_cell.length_c   1.000
_cell.angle_alpha   90.00
_cell.angle_beta   90.00
_cell.angle_gamma   90.00
#
_symmetry.space_group_name_H-M   'P 1'
#
loop_
_entity.id
_entity.type
_entity.pdbx_description
1 polymer ?
#
loop_
_entity_poly.entity_id
_entity_poly.type
_entity_poly.pdbx_seq_one_letter_code
_entity_poly.pdbx_strand_id
1 'polypeptide(L)'
;DALDGAPGVHSARFAGVTGDSTTSYAANNRLLIERLGDVPGERRSARFVTELVLLYGPEAPSAIMSHPRHFEVDGLHGVAFLGVLEGWIRTEALGEKGFGYDPLFRVDGDTRSLAQYGMDEKNAISHRGKAFRALRAFLATLGEQPRGSDDLGSNNRGRQTS
;
A
#
# COMPACT_ATOMS: atom_id res chain seq x y z
N ASP A 1 -15.74 0.82 -7.01
CA ASP A 1 -16.93 0.06 -6.57
C ASP A 1 -18.01 0.10 -7.64
N ALA A 2 -18.33 1.26 -8.23
CA ALA A 2 -19.38 1.42 -9.25
C ALA A 2 -19.14 0.64 -10.55
N LEU A 3 -17.95 0.10 -10.78
CA LEU A 3 -17.58 -0.75 -11.91
C LEU A 3 -17.19 -2.17 -11.44
N ASP A 4 -17.84 -2.69 -10.40
CA ASP A 4 -17.61 -4.02 -9.84
C ASP A 4 -16.14 -4.30 -9.50
N GLY A 5 -15.46 -3.27 -9.00
CA GLY A 5 -14.04 -3.31 -8.64
C GLY A 5 -13.05 -3.02 -9.78
N ALA A 6 -13.52 -2.85 -11.02
CA ALA A 6 -12.63 -2.41 -12.10
C ALA A 6 -12.17 -0.95 -11.89
N PRO A 7 -10.96 -0.61 -12.34
CA PRO A 7 -9.94 -1.40 -13.04
C PRO A 7 -9.09 -2.33 -12.17
N GLY A 8 -9.17 -2.26 -10.83
CA GLY A 8 -8.43 -3.13 -9.92
C GLY A 8 -6.93 -3.17 -10.22
N VAL A 9 -6.34 -4.35 -10.26
CA VAL A 9 -4.89 -4.56 -10.51
C VAL A 9 -4.46 -4.16 -11.93
N HIS A 10 -5.40 -3.95 -12.84
CA HIS A 10 -5.14 -3.50 -14.21
C HIS A 10 -5.18 -1.97 -14.36
N SER A 11 -5.26 -1.22 -13.26
CA SER A 11 -5.44 0.24 -13.26
C SER A 11 -4.44 1.00 -14.14
N ALA A 12 -3.18 0.59 -14.18
CA ALA A 12 -2.14 1.26 -14.99
C ALA A 12 -2.35 1.07 -16.52
N ARG A 13 -3.06 0.03 -16.94
CA ARG A 13 -3.31 -0.34 -18.34
C ARG A 13 -4.80 -0.55 -18.67
N PHE A 14 -5.67 0.16 -17.98
CA PHE A 14 -7.11 0.00 -18.06
C PHE A 14 -7.65 0.20 -19.47
N ALA A 15 -7.14 1.21 -20.20
CA ALA A 15 -7.51 1.47 -21.58
C ALA A 15 -6.77 0.61 -22.61
N GLY A 16 -5.85 -0.27 -22.19
CA GLY A 16 -5.06 -1.10 -23.11
C GLY A 16 -4.10 -0.31 -24.02
N VAL A 17 -3.91 0.99 -23.76
CA VAL A 17 -3.03 1.84 -24.55
C VAL A 17 -1.59 1.67 -24.08
N THR A 18 -0.69 1.42 -25.03
CA THR A 18 0.76 1.42 -24.83
C THR A 18 1.34 2.77 -25.27
N GLY A 19 2.28 3.32 -24.50
CA GLY A 19 2.88 4.62 -24.77
C GLY A 19 3.56 5.19 -23.53
N ASP A 20 3.85 6.48 -23.56
CA ASP A 20 4.33 7.18 -22.37
C ASP A 20 3.23 7.25 -21.29
N SER A 21 3.66 7.58 -20.07
CA SER A 21 2.75 7.63 -18.91
C SER A 21 1.63 8.65 -19.08
N THR A 22 1.89 9.79 -19.72
CA THR A 22 0.91 10.86 -19.94
C THR A 22 -0.21 10.40 -20.87
N THR A 23 0.14 9.78 -21.99
CA THR A 23 -0.81 9.22 -22.96
C THR A 23 -1.66 8.13 -22.31
N SER A 24 -1.03 7.23 -21.58
CA SER A 24 -1.71 6.13 -20.88
C SER A 24 -2.67 6.65 -19.79
N TYR A 25 -2.28 7.66 -19.02
CA TYR A 25 -3.13 8.26 -17.99
C TYR A 25 -4.36 8.96 -18.57
N ALA A 26 -4.17 9.72 -19.65
CA ALA A 26 -5.28 10.40 -20.34
C ALA A 26 -6.29 9.39 -20.91
N ALA A 27 -5.81 8.31 -21.52
CA ALA A 27 -6.66 7.24 -22.04
C ALA A 27 -7.42 6.51 -20.94
N ASN A 28 -6.74 6.16 -19.83
CA ASN A 28 -7.35 5.50 -18.68
C ASN A 28 -8.43 6.37 -18.04
N ASN A 29 -8.17 7.66 -17.86
CA ASN A 29 -9.13 8.63 -17.30
C ASN A 29 -10.37 8.78 -18.18
N ARG A 30 -10.18 8.87 -19.50
CA ARG A 30 -11.28 8.93 -20.47
C ARG A 30 -12.15 7.69 -20.40
N LEU A 31 -11.54 6.50 -20.43
CA LEU A 31 -12.26 5.24 -20.35
C LEU A 31 -13.02 5.11 -19.01
N LEU A 32 -12.42 5.56 -17.91
CA LEU A 32 -13.09 5.54 -16.61
C LEU A 32 -14.37 6.37 -16.62
N ILE A 33 -14.32 7.59 -17.15
CA ILE A 33 -15.51 8.46 -17.27
C ILE A 33 -16.54 7.84 -18.20
N GLU A 34 -16.12 7.32 -19.35
CA GLU A 34 -17.00 6.64 -20.30
C GLU A 34 -17.73 5.45 -19.66
N ARG A 35 -17.00 4.58 -18.96
CA ARG A 35 -17.57 3.41 -18.27
C ARG A 35 -18.53 3.77 -17.15
N LEU A 36 -18.29 4.87 -16.46
CA LEU A 36 -19.19 5.38 -15.44
C LEU A 36 -20.43 6.03 -16.02
N GLY A 37 -20.36 6.56 -17.25
CA GLY A 37 -21.53 7.08 -17.99
C GLY A 37 -22.45 7.93 -17.11
N ASP A 38 -23.72 7.51 -17.06
CA ASP A 38 -24.79 8.19 -16.32
C ASP A 38 -24.89 7.76 -14.83
N VAL A 39 -23.89 7.03 -14.28
CA VAL A 39 -23.88 6.70 -12.86
C VAL A 39 -23.85 8.01 -12.05
N PRO A 40 -24.82 8.25 -11.15
CA PRO A 40 -24.87 9.46 -10.34
C PRO A 40 -23.61 9.63 -9.47
N GLY A 41 -23.22 10.89 -9.20
CA GLY A 41 -22.00 11.20 -8.46
C GLY A 41 -21.90 10.53 -7.09
N GLU A 42 -23.02 10.43 -6.36
CA GLU A 42 -23.13 9.77 -5.06
C GLU A 42 -22.99 8.23 -5.13
N ARG A 43 -23.05 7.65 -6.33
CA ARG A 43 -22.85 6.21 -6.59
C ARG A 43 -21.52 5.89 -7.24
N ARG A 44 -20.64 6.88 -7.42
CA ARG A 44 -19.31 6.72 -8.01
C ARG A 44 -18.23 6.47 -6.96
N SER A 45 -18.57 5.78 -5.85
CA SER A 45 -17.57 5.44 -4.83
C SER A 45 -16.42 4.64 -5.42
N ALA A 46 -15.22 4.94 -4.95
CA ALA A 46 -14.00 4.32 -5.41
C ALA A 46 -12.94 4.33 -4.30
N ARG A 47 -11.94 3.48 -4.44
CA ARG A 47 -10.82 3.45 -3.51
C ARG A 47 -9.51 3.20 -4.22
N PHE A 48 -8.45 3.82 -3.72
CA PHE A 48 -7.09 3.38 -4.00
C PHE A 48 -6.66 2.36 -2.96
N VAL A 49 -6.06 1.27 -3.41
CA VAL A 49 -5.56 0.21 -2.54
C VAL A 49 -4.08 -0.04 -2.80
N THR A 50 -3.30 -0.22 -1.76
CA THR A 50 -1.93 -0.73 -1.81
C THR A 50 -1.81 -1.85 -0.79
N GLU A 51 -1.24 -2.94 -1.20
CA GLU A 51 -0.79 -3.99 -0.32
C GLU A 51 0.72 -4.15 -0.46
N LEU A 52 1.43 -4.01 0.66
CA LEU A 52 2.86 -4.29 0.76
C LEU A 52 3.03 -5.64 1.44
N VAL A 53 3.94 -6.43 0.93
CA VAL A 53 4.27 -7.74 1.51
C VAL A 53 5.72 -7.74 1.95
N LEU A 54 5.95 -8.10 3.21
CA LEU A 54 7.26 -8.45 3.75
C LEU A 54 7.37 -9.98 3.72
N LEU A 55 8.37 -10.51 3.02
CA LEU A 55 8.70 -11.93 3.05
C LEU A 55 9.91 -12.16 3.93
N TYR A 56 9.89 -13.27 4.68
CA TYR A 56 10.95 -13.71 5.57
C TYR A 56 11.28 -15.18 5.31
N GLY A 57 12.50 -15.59 5.67
CA GLY A 57 12.93 -16.98 5.54
C GLY A 57 12.19 -17.95 6.47
N PRO A 58 12.50 -19.25 6.39
CA PRO A 58 11.83 -20.30 7.19
C PRO A 58 11.96 -20.08 8.70
N GLU A 59 13.03 -19.41 9.14
CA GLU A 59 13.29 -19.10 10.56
C GLU A 59 12.78 -17.68 10.91
N ALA A 60 11.50 -17.43 10.65
CA ALA A 60 10.91 -16.14 10.91
C ALA A 60 10.74 -15.88 12.42
N PRO A 61 11.01 -14.64 12.91
CA PRO A 61 10.71 -14.25 14.27
C PRO A 61 9.24 -14.47 14.62
N SER A 62 8.97 -14.76 15.91
CA SER A 62 7.60 -14.97 16.40
C SER A 62 6.66 -13.79 16.11
N ALA A 63 7.17 -12.58 16.08
CA ALA A 63 6.39 -11.39 15.72
C ALA A 63 5.86 -11.43 14.28
N ILE A 64 6.57 -12.08 13.35
CA ILE A 64 6.08 -12.32 11.99
C ILE A 64 4.98 -13.38 12.02
N MET A 65 5.22 -14.52 12.65
CA MET A 65 4.28 -15.64 12.69
C MET A 65 2.99 -15.32 13.43
N SER A 66 3.03 -14.43 14.44
CA SER A 66 1.86 -13.99 15.21
C SER A 66 1.13 -12.78 14.62
N HIS A 67 1.61 -12.20 13.53
CA HIS A 67 0.95 -11.04 12.93
C HIS A 67 -0.42 -11.41 12.37
N PRO A 68 -1.50 -10.60 12.58
CA PRO A 68 -2.85 -10.92 12.11
C PRO A 68 -3.00 -11.15 10.61
N ARG A 69 -2.07 -10.63 9.81
CA ARG A 69 -2.03 -10.80 8.36
C ARG A 69 -0.80 -11.62 7.92
N HIS A 70 -0.39 -12.56 8.76
CA HIS A 70 0.62 -13.54 8.41
C HIS A 70 0.05 -14.55 7.40
N PHE A 71 0.90 -15.01 6.50
CA PHE A 71 0.63 -16.11 5.58
C PHE A 71 1.94 -16.85 5.26
N GLU A 72 1.80 -18.04 4.69
CA GLU A 72 2.93 -18.83 4.21
C GLU A 72 2.83 -19.05 2.70
N VAL A 73 3.94 -18.97 2.01
CA VAL A 73 4.06 -19.25 0.58
C VAL A 73 5.44 -19.83 0.28
N ASP A 74 5.50 -20.99 -0.37
CA ASP A 74 6.73 -21.66 -0.79
C ASP A 74 7.79 -21.80 0.33
N GLY A 75 7.35 -22.07 1.56
CA GLY A 75 8.22 -22.21 2.74
C GLY A 75 8.75 -20.87 3.29
N LEU A 76 8.23 -19.76 2.83
CA LEU A 76 8.51 -18.43 3.36
C LEU A 76 7.34 -17.93 4.21
N HIS A 77 7.64 -17.14 5.23
CA HIS A 77 6.64 -16.45 6.04
C HIS A 77 6.43 -15.02 5.51
N GLY A 78 5.18 -14.66 5.26
CA GLY A 78 4.81 -13.35 4.76
C GLY A 78 3.94 -12.57 5.75
N VAL A 79 4.06 -11.24 5.74
CA VAL A 79 3.14 -10.33 6.41
C VAL A 79 2.69 -9.27 5.41
N ALA A 80 1.38 -9.07 5.32
CA ALA A 80 0.78 -8.09 4.41
C ALA A 80 0.36 -6.80 5.14
N PHE A 81 0.63 -5.64 4.54
CA PHE A 81 0.30 -4.31 5.05
C PHE A 81 -0.58 -3.58 4.06
N LEU A 82 -1.85 -3.43 4.40
CA LEU A 82 -2.86 -2.80 3.57
C LEU A 82 -2.92 -1.29 3.82
N GLY A 83 -2.98 -0.52 2.74
CA GLY A 83 -3.33 0.89 2.78
C GLY A 83 -4.48 1.18 1.83
N VAL A 84 -5.51 1.87 2.31
CA VAL A 84 -6.70 2.24 1.54
C VAL A 84 -6.95 3.74 1.65
N LEU A 85 -7.30 4.36 0.53
CA LEU A 85 -7.82 5.72 0.48
C LEU A 85 -9.19 5.68 -0.18
N GLU A 86 -10.23 5.95 0.57
CA GLU A 86 -11.62 6.00 0.11
C GLU A 86 -11.94 7.35 -0.54
N GLY A 87 -12.87 7.34 -1.48
CA GLY A 87 -13.31 8.54 -2.18
C GLY A 87 -14.33 8.25 -3.28
N TRP A 88 -14.45 9.18 -4.20
CA TRP A 88 -15.39 9.13 -5.33
C TRP A 88 -14.73 9.57 -6.64
N ILE A 89 -15.23 9.03 -7.74
CA ILE A 89 -14.83 9.49 -9.07
C ILE A 89 -15.70 10.68 -9.47
N ARG A 90 -15.06 11.81 -9.77
CA ARG A 90 -15.70 13.03 -10.28
C ARG A 90 -16.19 12.82 -11.71
N THR A 91 -17.11 13.65 -12.16
CA THR A 91 -17.53 13.71 -13.54
C THR A 91 -16.53 14.44 -14.44
N GLU A 92 -15.71 15.31 -13.84
CA GLU A 92 -14.71 16.12 -14.53
C GLU A 92 -13.40 16.10 -13.76
N ALA A 93 -12.29 16.18 -14.50
CA ALA A 93 -10.96 16.29 -13.94
C ALA A 93 -10.76 17.66 -13.28
N LEU A 94 -10.07 17.69 -12.12
CA LEU A 94 -9.76 18.90 -11.39
C LEU A 94 -8.34 18.83 -10.83
N GLY A 95 -7.56 19.90 -11.02
CA GLY A 95 -6.15 19.98 -10.59
C GLY A 95 -5.17 19.38 -11.59
N GLU A 96 -3.91 19.72 -11.41
CA GLU A 96 -2.83 19.39 -12.36
C GLU A 96 -1.68 18.60 -11.74
N LYS A 97 -1.73 18.40 -10.41
CA LYS A 97 -0.69 17.69 -9.68
C LYS A 97 -0.95 16.19 -9.67
N GLY A 98 0.10 15.42 -9.38
CA GLY A 98 -0.02 13.97 -9.24
C GLY A 98 0.05 13.22 -10.57
N PHE A 99 -0.59 12.06 -10.65
CA PHE A 99 -0.54 11.15 -11.81
C PHE A 99 -1.76 10.21 -11.82
N GLY A 100 -1.94 9.53 -12.94
CA GLY A 100 -3.01 8.54 -13.09
C GLY A 100 -4.40 9.13 -12.89
N TYR A 101 -5.17 8.58 -11.98
CA TYR A 101 -6.56 8.97 -11.71
C TYR A 101 -6.71 10.13 -10.71
N ASP A 102 -5.62 10.71 -10.22
CA ASP A 102 -5.64 11.79 -9.23
C ASP A 102 -6.58 12.95 -9.56
N PRO A 103 -6.65 13.45 -10.82
CA PRO A 103 -7.55 14.55 -11.17
C PRO A 103 -9.03 14.20 -11.06
N LEU A 104 -9.38 12.92 -11.20
CA LEU A 104 -10.74 12.43 -11.12
C LEU A 104 -11.14 11.95 -9.71
N PHE A 105 -10.18 11.70 -8.84
CA PHE A 105 -10.43 11.12 -7.53
C PHE A 105 -10.64 12.21 -6.48
N ARG A 106 -11.85 12.35 -5.99
CA ARG A 106 -12.20 13.19 -4.83
C ARG A 106 -12.04 12.36 -3.55
N VAL A 107 -11.26 12.87 -2.62
CA VAL A 107 -11.02 12.21 -1.33
C VAL A 107 -12.31 12.24 -0.48
N ASP A 108 -12.57 11.17 0.26
CA ASP A 108 -13.69 11.13 1.19
C ASP A 108 -13.54 12.21 2.28
N GLY A 109 -14.63 12.91 2.59
CA GLY A 109 -14.64 14.02 3.55
C GLY A 109 -14.03 15.34 3.01
N ASP A 110 -13.63 15.40 1.73
CA ASP A 110 -13.09 16.61 1.10
C ASP A 110 -13.81 16.91 -0.23
N THR A 111 -13.74 18.16 -0.69
CA THR A 111 -14.25 18.59 -1.99
C THR A 111 -13.19 18.57 -3.08
N ARG A 112 -11.91 18.56 -2.70
CA ARG A 112 -10.76 18.58 -3.62
C ARG A 112 -10.57 17.23 -4.31
N SER A 113 -10.04 17.29 -5.53
CA SER A 113 -9.43 16.10 -6.15
C SER A 113 -8.05 15.85 -5.54
N LEU A 114 -7.57 14.60 -5.67
CA LEU A 114 -6.24 14.24 -5.18
C LEU A 114 -5.11 14.98 -5.94
N ALA A 115 -5.38 15.48 -7.15
CA ALA A 115 -4.47 16.32 -7.92
C ALA A 115 -4.34 17.76 -7.40
N GLN A 116 -5.12 18.16 -6.42
CA GLN A 116 -5.04 19.50 -5.80
C GLN A 116 -4.22 19.49 -4.50
N TYR A 117 -3.87 18.33 -3.98
CA TYR A 117 -3.07 18.20 -2.75
C TYR A 117 -1.60 18.52 -3.00
N GLY A 118 -0.94 19.09 -2.01
CA GLY A 118 0.52 19.13 -1.95
C GLY A 118 1.13 17.74 -1.74
N MET A 119 2.40 17.58 -2.05
CA MET A 119 3.05 16.26 -1.97
C MET A 119 3.00 15.68 -0.55
N ASP A 120 3.34 16.47 0.46
CA ASP A 120 3.37 16.03 1.85
C ASP A 120 1.96 15.72 2.37
N GLU A 121 0.99 16.59 2.04
CA GLU A 121 -0.41 16.38 2.38
C GLU A 121 -0.96 15.09 1.75
N LYS A 122 -0.68 14.87 0.46
CA LYS A 122 -1.04 13.65 -0.25
C LYS A 122 -0.38 12.41 0.36
N ASN A 123 0.91 12.48 0.70
CA ASN A 123 1.63 11.37 1.32
C ASN A 123 1.05 10.99 2.69
N ALA A 124 0.58 11.97 3.46
CA ALA A 124 -0.04 11.74 4.76
C ALA A 124 -1.32 10.90 4.68
N ILE A 125 -2.15 11.13 3.65
CA ILE A 125 -3.45 10.46 3.50
C ILE A 125 -3.45 9.26 2.56
N SER A 126 -2.47 9.16 1.64
CA SER A 126 -2.48 8.20 0.54
C SER A 126 -2.47 6.74 1.00
N HIS A 127 -3.06 5.87 0.18
CA HIS A 127 -3.03 4.42 0.35
C HIS A 127 -1.60 3.88 0.52
N ARG A 128 -0.65 4.33 -0.31
CA ARG A 128 0.78 3.97 -0.19
C ARG A 128 1.37 4.46 1.12
N GLY A 129 1.16 5.73 1.48
CA GLY A 129 1.64 6.28 2.74
C GLY A 129 1.13 5.51 3.96
N LYS A 130 -0.15 5.09 3.94
CA LYS A 130 -0.73 4.25 5.00
C LYS A 130 -0.06 2.88 5.10
N ALA A 131 0.11 2.17 3.98
CA ALA A 131 0.76 0.86 3.94
C ALA A 131 2.23 0.94 4.40
N PHE A 132 2.99 1.94 3.92
CA PHE A 132 4.38 2.12 4.34
C PHE A 132 4.53 2.49 5.81
N ARG A 133 3.62 3.30 6.38
CA ARG A 133 3.64 3.59 7.83
C ARG A 133 3.37 2.34 8.65
N ALA A 134 2.43 1.50 8.23
CA ALA A 134 2.16 0.22 8.90
C ALA A 134 3.37 -0.72 8.85
N LEU A 135 4.00 -0.88 7.69
CA LEU A 135 5.24 -1.64 7.55
C LEU A 135 6.35 -1.09 8.43
N ARG A 136 6.57 0.24 8.40
CA ARG A 136 7.61 0.88 9.23
C ARG A 136 7.39 0.64 10.73
N ALA A 137 6.15 0.78 11.20
CA ALA A 137 5.81 0.54 12.61
C ALA A 137 6.10 -0.92 12.99
N PHE A 138 5.75 -1.87 12.12
CA PHE A 138 6.04 -3.27 12.35
C PHE A 138 7.56 -3.56 12.38
N LEU A 139 8.33 -3.03 11.43
CA LEU A 139 9.78 -3.23 11.39
C LEU A 139 10.48 -2.68 12.65
N ALA A 140 9.97 -1.61 13.25
CA ALA A 140 10.49 -1.10 14.50
C ALA A 140 10.37 -2.13 15.64
N THR A 141 9.25 -2.88 15.68
CA THR A 141 9.05 -3.93 16.69
C THR A 141 10.02 -5.12 16.53
N LEU A 142 10.47 -5.40 15.31
CA LEU A 142 11.47 -6.44 15.06
C LEU A 142 12.88 -6.03 15.55
N GLY A 143 13.19 -4.73 15.49
CA GLY A 143 14.49 -4.19 15.93
C GLY A 143 14.64 -4.10 17.46
N GLU A 144 13.53 -4.08 18.19
CA GLU A 144 13.50 -3.97 19.67
C GLU A 144 13.60 -5.33 20.38
N GLN A 145 13.63 -6.45 19.67
CA GLN A 145 13.84 -7.77 20.29
C GLN A 145 15.22 -7.80 20.93
N PRO A 146 15.36 -8.09 22.25
CA PRO A 146 16.66 -8.22 22.89
C PRO A 146 17.43 -9.34 22.16
N ARG A 147 18.61 -9.02 21.66
CA ARG A 147 19.56 -10.05 21.21
C ARG A 147 19.75 -10.98 22.38
N GLY A 148 19.40 -12.25 22.21
CA GLY A 148 19.57 -13.26 23.24
C GLY A 148 20.96 -13.12 23.85
N SER A 149 21.03 -13.03 25.17
CA SER A 149 22.29 -13.04 25.91
C SER A 149 23.03 -14.31 25.50
N ASP A 150 24.05 -14.17 24.66
CA ASP A 150 25.03 -15.22 24.44
C ASP A 150 25.58 -15.58 25.81
N ASP A 151 25.19 -16.76 26.27
CA ASP A 151 25.67 -17.38 27.49
C ASP A 151 27.18 -17.60 27.34
N LEU A 152 27.95 -16.62 27.82
CA LEU A 152 29.41 -16.77 27.98
C LEU A 152 29.64 -17.81 29.04
N GLY A 153 29.56 -19.09 28.63
CA GLY A 153 29.99 -20.22 29.42
C GLY A 153 31.38 -20.00 30.00
N SER A 154 31.41 -19.65 31.24
CA SER A 154 32.64 -19.54 32.06
C SER A 154 33.31 -20.91 32.12
N ASN A 155 34.26 -21.13 31.24
CA ASN A 155 35.11 -22.32 31.26
C ASN A 155 36.19 -22.15 32.36
N ASN A 156 35.80 -22.42 33.60
CA ASN A 156 36.70 -22.49 34.72
C ASN A 156 37.48 -23.81 34.69
N ARG A 157 38.60 -23.84 34.00
CA ARG A 157 39.58 -24.96 34.08
C ARG A 157 40.44 -24.73 35.31
N GLY A 158 40.07 -25.38 36.39
CA GLY A 158 40.93 -25.52 37.59
C GLY A 158 42.29 -26.14 37.21
N ARG A 159 43.34 -25.41 37.46
CA ARG A 159 44.70 -25.95 37.55
C ARG A 159 44.83 -26.71 38.88
N GLN A 160 45.01 -28.00 38.84
CA GLN A 160 45.60 -28.75 39.97
C GLN A 160 47.10 -28.83 39.72
N THR A 161 47.83 -28.33 40.67
CA THR A 161 49.28 -28.54 40.88
C THR A 161 49.48 -29.70 41.85
N SER A 162 50.27 -30.65 41.47
CA SER A 162 51.13 -31.49 42.33
C SER A 162 52.26 -32.06 41.50
#